data_7502ad6de25d522351012ea9b62d73eb
#
_entry.id   7502ad6de25d522351012ea9b62d73eb
#
_cell.length_a   1.000
_cell.length_b   1.000
_cell.length_c   1.000
_cell.angle_alpha   90.00
_cell.angle_beta   90.00
_cell.angle_gamma   90.00
#
_symmetry.space_group_name_H-M   'P 1'
#
loop_
_entity.id
_entity.type
_entity.pdbx_description
1 polymer ?
#
loop_
_entity_poly.entity_id
_entity_poly.type
_entity_poly.pdbx_seq_one_letter_code
_entity_poly.pdbx_strand_id
1 'polypeptide(L)'
;HTAYRRQRQMCIRDSDKLVSPLPKPYDGLVYSVDDLKSFIVSTVKSNKQPIIIFGANWCPDCRIFSGTMDIPKIKSYIDDHFAILYIDVKRYEINMQLMEEFGIPSAEGIPRVLVFDKRMNLINNSNTTEWRTARERSSQEIFDFFQNITTN
;
A
#
# COMPACT_ATOMS: atom_id res chain seq x y z
N HIS A 1 -10.97 26.99 3.76
CA HIS A 1 -9.64 27.09 3.20
C HIS A 1 -8.95 25.79 2.88
N THR A 2 -9.22 25.27 1.70
CA THR A 2 -8.66 23.99 1.26
C THR A 2 -7.13 24.02 1.19
N ALA A 3 -6.56 25.11 0.64
CA ALA A 3 -5.10 25.23 0.52
C ALA A 3 -4.42 25.25 1.89
N TYR A 4 -5.01 25.95 2.84
CA TYR A 4 -4.49 26.01 4.20
C TYR A 4 -4.52 24.63 4.86
N ARG A 5 -5.63 23.89 4.70
CA ARG A 5 -5.74 22.54 5.26
C ARG A 5 -4.73 21.58 4.68
N ARG A 6 -4.44 21.69 3.38
CA ARG A 6 -3.42 20.86 2.75
C ARG A 6 -2.03 21.12 3.30
N GLN A 7 -1.77 22.35 3.75
CA GLN A 7 -0.51 22.69 4.38
C GLN A 7 -0.34 22.09 5.78
N ARG A 8 -1.42 21.53 6.33
CA ARG A 8 -1.38 20.81 7.60
C ARG A 8 -0.99 19.36 7.47
N GLN A 9 -0.40 18.99 6.34
CA GLN A 9 0.08 17.66 6.14
C GLN A 9 1.03 17.27 7.26
N MET A 10 0.85 16.04 7.77
CA MET A 10 1.64 15.55 8.89
C MET A 10 3.07 15.28 8.46
N CYS A 11 4.02 15.56 9.36
CA CYS A 11 5.43 15.27 9.15
C CYS A 11 5.92 14.30 10.22
N ILE A 12 6.81 13.41 9.82
CA ILE A 12 7.51 12.55 10.77
C ILE A 12 8.65 13.33 11.41
N ARG A 13 9.10 12.88 12.57
CA ARG A 13 10.24 13.45 13.29
C ARG A 13 11.45 12.56 13.13
N ASP A 14 12.62 13.08 13.51
CA ASP A 14 13.88 12.30 13.46
C ASP A 14 13.81 11.03 14.30
N SER A 15 12.97 11.00 15.35
CA SER A 15 12.75 9.82 16.16
C SER A 15 11.86 8.78 15.51
N ASP A 16 11.13 9.15 14.45
CA ASP A 16 10.23 8.25 13.73
C ASP A 16 11.04 7.49 12.67
N LYS A 17 11.57 6.34 13.04
CA LYS A 17 12.50 5.57 12.23
C LYS A 17 12.01 4.17 11.97
N LEU A 18 12.51 3.59 10.89
CA LEU A 18 12.34 2.17 10.62
C LEU A 18 12.90 1.35 11.78
N VAL A 19 12.18 0.28 12.13
CA VAL A 19 12.57 -0.64 13.20
C VAL A 19 13.10 -1.92 12.56
N SER A 20 14.24 -2.37 13.05
CA SER A 20 14.81 -3.66 12.63
C SER A 20 14.42 -4.77 13.59
N PRO A 21 14.15 -5.98 13.09
CA PRO A 21 14.11 -6.35 11.67
C PRO A 21 12.88 -5.78 10.97
N LEU A 22 12.99 -5.54 9.65
CA LEU A 22 11.86 -5.09 8.86
C LEU A 22 10.79 -6.19 8.79
N PRO A 23 9.51 -5.81 8.66
CA PRO A 23 8.43 -6.79 8.63
C PRO A 23 8.49 -7.70 7.42
N LYS A 24 7.85 -8.86 7.54
CA LYS A 24 7.70 -9.85 6.47
C LYS A 24 6.21 -10.22 6.38
N PRO A 25 5.38 -9.32 5.82
CA PRO A 25 3.92 -9.49 5.87
C PRO A 25 3.35 -10.46 4.85
N TYR A 26 4.17 -10.95 3.92
CA TYR A 26 3.70 -11.81 2.84
C TYR A 26 3.71 -13.26 3.29
N ASP A 27 2.57 -13.94 3.18
CA ASP A 27 2.30 -15.22 3.84
C ASP A 27 2.17 -16.43 2.91
N GLY A 28 2.31 -16.24 1.60
CA GLY A 28 2.24 -17.31 0.61
C GLY A 28 0.83 -17.79 0.28
N LEU A 29 -0.20 -17.12 0.76
CA LEU A 29 -1.58 -17.52 0.46
C LEU A 29 -1.94 -17.23 -0.99
N VAL A 30 -2.73 -18.12 -1.58
CA VAL A 30 -3.29 -17.95 -2.91
C VAL A 30 -4.69 -17.37 -2.79
N TYR A 31 -4.93 -16.27 -3.50
CA TYR A 31 -6.20 -15.58 -3.47
C TYR A 31 -6.96 -15.78 -4.78
N SER A 32 -8.29 -15.69 -4.70
CA SER A 32 -9.16 -15.62 -5.86
C SER A 32 -9.55 -14.16 -6.12
N VAL A 33 -10.11 -13.90 -7.31
CA VAL A 33 -10.69 -12.60 -7.62
C VAL A 33 -11.79 -12.25 -6.61
N ASP A 34 -12.60 -13.22 -6.23
CA ASP A 34 -13.68 -12.99 -5.26
C ASP A 34 -13.14 -12.62 -3.89
N ASP A 35 -12.01 -13.18 -3.47
CA ASP A 35 -11.36 -12.79 -2.22
C ASP A 35 -11.00 -11.31 -2.23
N LEU A 36 -10.45 -10.83 -3.34
CA LEU A 36 -10.06 -9.43 -3.49
C LEU A 36 -11.27 -8.51 -3.49
N LYS A 37 -12.32 -8.90 -4.21
CA LYS A 37 -13.57 -8.13 -4.22
C LYS A 37 -14.21 -8.07 -2.84
N SER A 38 -14.20 -9.17 -2.11
CA SER A 38 -14.73 -9.22 -0.73
C SER A 38 -13.93 -8.30 0.19
N PHE A 39 -12.62 -8.29 0.07
CA PHE A 39 -11.77 -7.38 0.84
C PHE A 39 -12.13 -5.92 0.55
N ILE A 40 -12.24 -5.56 -0.74
CA ILE A 40 -12.55 -4.19 -1.14
C ILE A 40 -13.91 -3.75 -0.58
N VAL A 41 -14.94 -4.59 -0.76
CA VAL A 41 -16.29 -4.29 -0.27
C VAL A 41 -16.30 -4.14 1.25
N SER A 42 -15.68 -5.07 1.96
CA SER A 42 -15.62 -5.05 3.42
C SER A 42 -14.93 -3.79 3.94
N THR A 43 -13.84 -3.39 3.30
CA THR A 43 -13.07 -2.21 3.69
C THR A 43 -13.91 -0.95 3.52
N VAL A 44 -14.57 -0.81 2.37
CA VAL A 44 -15.40 0.36 2.08
C VAL A 44 -16.59 0.43 3.05
N LYS A 45 -17.16 -0.71 3.42
CA LYS A 45 -18.25 -0.76 4.43
C LYS A 45 -17.77 -0.26 5.79
N SER A 46 -16.49 -0.39 6.10
CA SER A 46 -15.89 0.14 7.33
C SER A 46 -15.47 1.60 7.18
N ASN A 47 -15.85 2.25 6.10
CA ASN A 47 -15.54 3.66 5.81
C ASN A 47 -14.03 3.90 5.67
N LYS A 48 -13.31 2.94 5.08
CA LYS A 48 -11.88 3.04 4.81
C LYS A 48 -11.60 2.78 3.34
N GLN A 49 -10.43 3.21 2.89
CA GLN A 49 -9.97 2.97 1.52
C GLN A 49 -9.19 1.65 1.46
N PRO A 50 -9.52 0.78 0.51
CA PRO A 50 -8.73 -0.44 0.33
C PRO A 50 -7.38 -0.16 -0.31
N ILE A 51 -6.35 -0.88 0.15
CA ILE A 51 -5.04 -0.94 -0.50
C ILE A 51 -4.69 -2.40 -0.68
N ILE A 52 -4.29 -2.76 -1.90
CA ILE A 52 -3.78 -4.10 -2.21
C ILE A 52 -2.33 -3.94 -2.63
N ILE A 53 -1.42 -4.69 -1.98
CA ILE A 53 0.00 -4.62 -2.27
C ILE A 53 0.49 -5.99 -2.68
N PHE A 54 0.95 -6.10 -3.93
CA PHE A 54 1.62 -7.30 -4.43
C PHE A 54 3.09 -7.20 -4.12
N GLY A 55 3.64 -8.21 -3.47
CA GLY A 55 5.04 -8.18 -3.08
C GLY A 55 5.55 -9.52 -2.58
N ALA A 56 6.70 -9.50 -1.92
CA ALA A 56 7.33 -10.70 -1.37
C ALA A 56 8.31 -10.35 -0.27
N ASN A 57 8.54 -11.29 0.64
CA ASN A 57 9.43 -11.06 1.77
C ASN A 57 10.91 -11.03 1.40
N TRP A 58 11.29 -11.52 0.22
CA TRP A 58 12.67 -11.42 -0.27
C TRP A 58 13.00 -10.06 -0.87
N CYS A 59 11.99 -9.26 -1.14
CA CYS A 59 12.12 -7.98 -1.85
C CYS A 59 12.46 -6.86 -0.87
N PRO A 60 13.64 -6.23 -0.98
CA PRO A 60 14.02 -5.15 -0.07
C PRO A 60 13.08 -3.96 -0.12
N ASP A 61 12.65 -3.54 -1.31
CA ASP A 61 11.73 -2.41 -1.45
C ASP A 61 10.37 -2.71 -0.82
N CYS A 62 9.90 -3.94 -0.93
CA CYS A 62 8.65 -4.37 -0.29
C CYS A 62 8.76 -4.27 1.22
N ARG A 63 9.88 -4.70 1.78
CA ARG A 63 10.10 -4.68 3.23
C ARG A 63 10.32 -3.26 3.76
N ILE A 64 10.99 -2.41 3.01
CA ILE A 64 11.14 -1.00 3.36
C ILE A 64 9.78 -0.31 3.34
N PHE A 65 8.98 -0.57 2.32
CA PHE A 65 7.65 0.03 2.20
C PHE A 65 6.76 -0.38 3.38
N SER A 66 6.67 -1.68 3.67
CA SER A 66 5.87 -2.16 4.80
C SER A 66 6.43 -1.71 6.15
N GLY A 67 7.76 -1.66 6.28
CA GLY A 67 8.39 -1.17 7.51
C GLY A 67 8.11 0.30 7.77
N THR A 68 8.06 1.10 6.70
CA THR A 68 7.70 2.51 6.82
C THR A 68 6.25 2.67 7.31
N MET A 69 5.35 1.85 6.81
CA MET A 69 3.95 1.86 7.26
C MET A 69 3.81 1.42 8.73
N ASP A 70 4.78 0.69 9.27
CA ASP A 70 4.78 0.27 10.67
C ASP A 70 5.36 1.31 11.63
N ILE A 71 5.97 2.39 11.13
CA ILE A 71 6.40 3.50 11.99
C ILE A 71 5.14 4.02 12.69
N PRO A 72 5.13 4.08 14.04
CA PRO A 72 3.88 4.29 14.79
C PRO A 72 3.02 5.45 14.33
N LYS A 73 3.64 6.59 14.03
CA LYS A 73 2.90 7.76 13.56
C LYS A 73 2.23 7.52 12.21
N ILE A 74 2.93 6.85 11.31
CA ILE A 74 2.41 6.52 9.97
C ILE A 74 1.35 5.43 10.09
N LYS A 75 1.61 4.41 10.89
CA LYS A 75 0.66 3.31 11.11
C LYS A 75 -0.66 3.81 11.66
N SER A 76 -0.62 4.74 12.61
CA SER A 76 -1.84 5.33 13.17
C SER A 76 -2.67 6.01 12.09
N TYR A 77 -2.03 6.78 11.23
CA TYR A 77 -2.70 7.44 10.11
C TYR A 77 -3.31 6.42 9.14
N ILE A 78 -2.52 5.41 8.78
CA ILE A 78 -2.96 4.38 7.83
C ILE A 78 -4.15 3.60 8.41
N ASP A 79 -4.08 3.19 9.67
CA ASP A 79 -5.16 2.43 10.30
C ASP A 79 -6.46 3.23 10.35
N ASP A 80 -6.38 4.57 10.47
CA ASP A 80 -7.56 5.42 10.49
C ASP A 80 -8.24 5.54 9.12
N HIS A 81 -7.47 5.46 8.04
CA HIS A 81 -7.97 5.78 6.69
C HIS A 81 -8.01 4.60 5.74
N PHE A 82 -7.23 3.57 5.99
CA PHE A 82 -7.02 2.47 5.04
C PHE A 82 -7.11 1.11 5.71
N ALA A 83 -7.36 0.09 4.89
CA ALA A 83 -7.09 -1.29 5.24
C ALA A 83 -6.21 -1.88 4.13
N ILE A 84 -5.25 -2.70 4.50
CA ILE A 84 -4.24 -3.22 3.57
C ILE A 84 -4.36 -4.73 3.47
N LEU A 85 -4.36 -5.23 2.23
CA LEU A 85 -4.21 -6.65 1.92
C LEU A 85 -2.88 -6.85 1.24
N TYR A 86 -2.00 -7.64 1.86
CA TYR A 86 -0.73 -8.03 1.28
C TYR A 86 -0.91 -9.31 0.49
N ILE A 87 -0.52 -9.29 -0.78
CA ILE A 87 -0.61 -10.46 -1.67
C ILE A 87 0.80 -10.89 -2.06
N ASP A 88 1.17 -12.09 -1.61
CA ASP A 88 2.47 -12.66 -1.92
C ASP A 88 2.50 -13.14 -3.36
N VAL A 89 3.52 -12.73 -4.10
CA VAL A 89 3.76 -13.27 -5.44
C VAL A 89 4.93 -14.25 -5.46
N LYS A 90 5.55 -14.48 -4.30
CA LYS A 90 6.78 -15.29 -4.20
C LYS A 90 7.80 -14.78 -5.20
N ARG A 91 8.35 -15.66 -6.03
CA ARG A 91 9.25 -15.23 -7.10
C ARG A 91 8.50 -15.12 -8.43
N TYR A 92 7.36 -14.39 -8.37
CA TYR A 92 6.45 -14.18 -9.50
C TYR A 92 5.78 -15.47 -9.94
N GLU A 93 5.47 -16.34 -8.99
CA GLU A 93 4.95 -17.68 -9.23
C GLU A 93 3.47 -17.83 -8.92
N ILE A 94 2.94 -16.98 -8.02
CA ILE A 94 1.54 -17.06 -7.59
C ILE A 94 0.89 -15.69 -7.64
N ASN A 95 -0.44 -15.66 -7.75
CA ASN A 95 -1.28 -14.46 -7.66
C ASN A 95 -1.04 -13.38 -8.73
N MET A 96 -0.12 -13.60 -9.66
CA MET A 96 0.23 -12.58 -10.66
C MET A 96 -0.94 -12.23 -11.57
N GLN A 97 -1.78 -13.19 -11.90
CA GLN A 97 -2.93 -12.99 -12.77
C GLN A 97 -3.99 -12.06 -12.17
N LEU A 98 -3.98 -11.88 -10.85
CA LEU A 98 -4.96 -11.03 -10.17
C LEU A 98 -4.81 -9.56 -10.56
N MET A 99 -3.62 -9.14 -10.98
CA MET A 99 -3.38 -7.76 -11.43
C MET A 99 -4.25 -7.39 -12.62
N GLU A 100 -4.51 -8.34 -13.51
CA GLU A 100 -5.28 -8.10 -14.74
C GLU A 100 -6.73 -7.75 -14.44
N GLU A 101 -7.26 -8.20 -13.31
CA GLU A 101 -8.61 -7.88 -12.87
C GLU A 101 -8.80 -6.37 -12.66
N PHE A 102 -7.71 -5.65 -12.40
CA PHE A 102 -7.74 -4.22 -12.17
C PHE A 102 -7.21 -3.42 -13.37
N GLY A 103 -7.08 -4.07 -14.52
CA GLY A 103 -6.57 -3.41 -15.72
C GLY A 103 -5.08 -3.15 -15.71
N ILE A 104 -4.34 -3.88 -14.86
CA ILE A 104 -2.90 -3.72 -14.72
C ILE A 104 -2.21 -4.93 -15.34
N PRO A 105 -1.18 -4.73 -16.17
CA PRO A 105 -0.44 -5.84 -16.76
C PRO A 105 0.14 -6.75 -15.67
N SER A 106 -0.01 -8.08 -15.87
CA SER A 106 0.64 -9.07 -15.02
C SER A 106 2.13 -9.11 -15.37
N ALA A 107 2.90 -8.25 -14.73
CA ALA A 107 4.31 -8.08 -15.00
C ALA A 107 5.11 -8.09 -13.72
N GLU A 108 6.40 -8.45 -13.83
CA GLU A 108 7.32 -8.41 -12.70
C GLU A 108 7.59 -6.98 -12.26
N GLY A 109 8.09 -6.85 -11.05
CA GLY A 109 8.37 -5.55 -10.45
C GLY A 109 7.46 -5.29 -9.26
N ILE A 110 8.02 -5.41 -8.08
CA ILE A 110 7.32 -5.26 -6.81
C ILE A 110 8.08 -4.28 -5.91
N PRO A 111 7.41 -3.63 -4.94
CA PRO A 111 5.99 -3.80 -4.64
C PRO A 111 5.11 -3.12 -5.68
N ARG A 112 3.95 -3.69 -5.93
CA ARG A 112 2.92 -3.09 -6.76
C ARG A 112 1.78 -2.67 -5.85
N VAL A 113 1.54 -1.37 -5.74
CA VAL A 113 0.62 -0.79 -4.74
C VAL A 113 -0.62 -0.27 -5.46
N LEU A 114 -1.76 -0.85 -5.13
CA LEU A 114 -3.06 -0.46 -5.68
C LEU A 114 -3.88 0.20 -4.59
N VAL A 115 -4.26 1.46 -4.80
CA VAL A 115 -5.08 2.22 -3.85
C VAL A 115 -6.45 2.48 -4.47
N PHE A 116 -7.48 2.21 -3.70
CA PHE A 116 -8.86 2.40 -4.14
C PHE A 116 -9.52 3.51 -3.34
N ASP A 117 -10.51 4.16 -3.94
CA ASP A 117 -11.37 5.10 -3.22
C ASP A 117 -12.52 4.35 -2.53
N LYS A 118 -13.37 5.09 -1.83
CA LYS A 118 -14.52 4.50 -1.13
C LYS A 118 -15.66 4.11 -2.06
N ARG A 119 -15.52 4.37 -3.35
CA ARG A 119 -16.42 3.89 -4.39
C ARG A 119 -15.88 2.66 -5.10
N MET A 120 -14.81 2.10 -4.56
CA MET A 120 -14.16 0.88 -5.07
C MET A 120 -13.45 1.08 -6.42
N ASN A 121 -13.10 2.31 -6.76
CA ASN A 121 -12.34 2.61 -7.98
C ASN A 121 -10.86 2.65 -7.68
N LEU A 122 -10.05 2.04 -8.55
CA LEU A 122 -8.60 2.16 -8.49
C LEU A 122 -8.21 3.58 -8.86
N ILE A 123 -7.51 4.29 -7.97
CA ILE A 123 -7.23 5.72 -8.14
C ILE A 123 -5.77 6.04 -8.44
N ASN A 124 -4.88 5.03 -8.44
CA ASN A 124 -3.47 5.23 -8.77
C ASN A 124 -3.00 4.33 -9.90
N ASN A 125 -3.87 4.05 -10.86
CA ASN A 125 -3.55 3.14 -11.97
C ASN A 125 -2.36 3.59 -12.82
N SER A 126 -2.00 4.86 -12.80
CA SER A 126 -0.85 5.38 -13.56
C SER A 126 0.49 5.23 -12.83
N ASN A 127 0.48 4.93 -11.53
CA ASN A 127 1.70 4.87 -10.73
C ASN A 127 1.73 3.73 -9.70
N THR A 128 1.15 2.59 -10.04
CA THR A 128 1.16 1.41 -9.16
C THR A 128 2.56 0.88 -8.88
N THR A 129 3.55 1.24 -9.69
CA THR A 129 4.93 0.78 -9.58
C THR A 129 5.87 1.80 -8.92
N GLU A 130 5.35 2.90 -8.46
CA GLU A 130 6.18 4.00 -7.91
C GLU A 130 7.13 3.53 -6.81
N TRP A 131 6.66 2.62 -5.95
CA TRP A 131 7.40 2.23 -4.75
C TRP A 131 8.38 1.07 -4.96
N ARG A 132 8.59 0.69 -6.21
CA ARG A 132 9.65 -0.25 -6.57
C ARG A 132 11.04 0.29 -6.22
N THR A 133 11.14 1.58 -5.94
CA THR A 133 12.38 2.25 -5.50
C THR A 133 12.30 2.67 -4.03
N ALA A 134 11.47 2.03 -3.23
CA ALA A 134 11.21 2.44 -1.84
C ALA A 134 12.48 2.59 -1.00
N ARG A 135 13.48 1.73 -1.20
CA ARG A 135 14.73 1.81 -0.43
C ARG A 135 15.56 3.05 -0.76
N GLU A 136 15.25 3.74 -1.86
CA GLU A 136 15.90 4.99 -2.25
C GLU A 136 15.07 6.22 -1.87
N ARG A 137 13.93 5.99 -1.21
CA ARG A 137 12.96 7.02 -0.87
C ARG A 137 12.90 7.23 0.64
N SER A 138 12.62 8.46 1.05
CA SER A 138 12.49 8.75 2.48
C SER A 138 11.16 8.25 3.04
N SER A 139 11.12 8.03 4.35
CA SER A 139 9.88 7.68 5.04
C SER A 139 8.83 8.78 4.89
N GLN A 140 9.26 10.05 4.86
CA GLN A 140 8.35 11.17 4.66
C GLN A 140 7.70 11.12 3.28
N GLU A 141 8.44 10.77 2.23
CA GLU A 141 7.87 10.64 0.89
C GLU A 141 6.78 9.58 0.84
N ILE A 142 6.99 8.46 1.51
CA ILE A 142 6.00 7.39 1.59
C ILE A 142 4.78 7.87 2.38
N PHE A 143 5.00 8.57 3.49
CA PHE A 143 3.90 9.12 4.28
C PHE A 143 3.10 10.14 3.48
N ASP A 144 3.78 11.00 2.75
CA ASP A 144 3.13 12.00 1.88
C ASP A 144 2.26 11.34 0.84
N PHE A 145 2.71 10.23 0.27
CA PHE A 145 1.91 9.48 -0.70
C PHE A 145 0.54 9.08 -0.09
N PHE A 146 0.55 8.51 1.10
CA PHE A 146 -0.70 8.10 1.75
C PHE A 146 -1.58 9.30 2.11
N GLN A 147 -0.99 10.38 2.57
CA GLN A 147 -1.75 11.58 2.91
C GLN A 147 -2.38 12.21 1.67
N ASN A 148 -1.66 12.24 0.57
CA ASN A 148 -2.15 12.84 -0.68
C ASN A 148 -3.23 12.00 -1.35
N ILE A 149 -3.24 10.70 -1.14
CA ILE A 149 -4.19 9.79 -1.80
C ILE A 149 -5.41 9.49 -0.94
N THR A 150 -5.44 9.99 0.27
CA THR A 150 -6.60 9.85 1.17
C THR A 150 -7.78 10.64 0.60
N THR A 151 -8.95 10.00 0.53
CA THR A 151 -10.20 10.64 0.10
C THR A 151 -11.13 10.85 1.29
N ASN A 152 -12.04 11.77 1.15
CA ASN A 152 -13.03 12.07 2.21
C ASN A 152 -14.26 11.20 2.10
#